data_9469039788a5c9aad578ae0c79941ddc
#
_entry.id   9469039788a5c9aad578ae0c79941ddc
#
_cell.length_a   1.000
_cell.length_b   1.000
_cell.length_c   1.000
_cell.angle_alpha   90.00
_cell.angle_beta   90.00
_cell.angle_gamma   90.00
#
_symmetry.space_group_name_H-M   'P 1'
#
loop_
_entity.id
_entity.type
_entity.pdbx_description
1 polymer ?
#
loop_
_entity_poly.entity_id
_entity_poly.type
_entity_poly.pdbx_seq_one_letter_code
_entity_poly.pdbx_strand_id
1 'polypeptide(L)'
;MSLNLVSEHLLAANGLSHQDLFSILGQLTERRLDYGDLYFQSSYHESWVLEDSIIKDGSYNIDQGVGVRAVSGEKTGFAYADQISLAALEQSAQAARTIVRDTGDGRVKTLGEVQHAALYTSIDPLQSMSREEKLDILRRVDKVARAADKRVQEVSASLSGVYELILVAATDGTLAADVRPLVRLSISVQVEDDGKRERGSSGGGGRFGYDWFLGDVDGEARADAWAKEAVRMALVNLSAVAAPA
;
A
#
# COMPACT_ATOMS: atom_id res chain seq x y z
N MET A 1 10.23 -12.45 12.26
CA MET A 1 10.06 -12.96 10.89
C MET A 1 10.08 -11.82 9.87
N SER A 2 9.35 -10.73 10.07
CA SER A 2 9.32 -9.57 9.16
C SER A 2 10.68 -8.88 9.02
N LEU A 3 11.44 -8.69 10.10
CA LEU A 3 12.74 -8.00 10.06
C LEU A 3 13.74 -8.69 9.12
N ASN A 4 13.87 -10.02 9.18
CA ASN A 4 14.81 -10.74 8.32
C ASN A 4 14.42 -10.61 6.84
N LEU A 5 13.14 -10.81 6.51
CA LEU A 5 12.63 -10.69 5.14
C LEU A 5 12.85 -9.28 4.60
N VAL A 6 12.48 -8.26 5.37
CA VAL A 6 12.60 -6.86 4.98
C VAL A 6 14.07 -6.44 4.86
N SER A 7 14.93 -6.87 5.80
CA SER A 7 16.38 -6.60 5.73
C SER A 7 17.01 -7.24 4.50
N GLU A 8 16.59 -8.44 4.12
CA GLU A 8 17.09 -9.10 2.90
C GLU A 8 16.73 -8.28 1.66
N HIS A 9 15.48 -7.80 1.54
CA HIS A 9 15.00 -7.05 0.39
C HIS A 9 15.51 -5.61 0.32
N LEU A 10 15.50 -4.89 1.45
CA LEU A 10 15.84 -3.46 1.46
C LEU A 10 17.32 -3.19 1.71
N LEU A 11 18.01 -4.05 2.45
CA LEU A 11 19.42 -3.84 2.79
C LEU A 11 20.33 -4.77 2.00
N ALA A 12 20.26 -6.09 2.22
CA ALA A 12 21.23 -7.04 1.62
C ALA A 12 21.21 -7.00 0.09
N ALA A 13 20.05 -6.91 -0.53
CA ALA A 13 19.91 -6.78 -1.99
C ALA A 13 20.58 -5.50 -2.55
N ASN A 14 20.78 -4.48 -1.71
CA ASN A 14 21.44 -3.22 -2.05
C ASN A 14 22.88 -3.11 -1.47
N GLY A 15 23.44 -4.22 -0.99
CA GLY A 15 24.78 -4.26 -0.42
C GLY A 15 24.92 -3.56 0.94
N LEU A 16 23.81 -3.36 1.66
CA LEU A 16 23.77 -2.72 2.96
C LEU A 16 23.59 -3.74 4.09
N SER A 17 24.05 -3.37 5.29
CA SER A 17 23.91 -4.12 6.52
C SER A 17 23.36 -3.25 7.66
N HIS A 18 22.92 -3.84 8.76
CA HIS A 18 22.54 -3.09 9.97
C HIS A 18 23.70 -2.25 10.52
N GLN A 19 24.96 -2.68 10.29
CA GLN A 19 26.15 -1.91 10.70
C GLN A 19 26.26 -0.59 9.92
N ASP A 20 25.91 -0.59 8.64
CA ASP A 20 25.88 0.62 7.82
C ASP A 20 24.83 1.60 8.35
N LEU A 21 23.63 1.11 8.72
CA LEU A 21 22.58 1.95 9.33
C LEU A 21 23.07 2.59 10.62
N PHE A 22 23.74 1.81 11.48
CA PHE A 22 24.32 2.33 12.71
C PHE A 22 25.37 3.41 12.44
N SER A 23 26.20 3.23 11.41
CA SER A 23 27.22 4.20 10.99
C SER A 23 26.59 5.50 10.50
N ILE A 24 25.53 5.41 9.65
CA ILE A 24 24.80 6.60 9.15
C ILE A 24 24.10 7.36 10.27
N LEU A 25 23.46 6.66 11.20
CA LEU A 25 22.87 7.28 12.39
C LEU A 25 23.95 7.97 13.24
N GLY A 26 25.15 7.38 13.35
CA GLY A 26 26.30 7.98 13.98
C GLY A 26 26.71 9.31 13.32
N GLN A 27 26.75 9.35 12.00
CA GLN A 27 27.03 10.60 11.24
C GLN A 27 25.97 11.67 11.48
N LEU A 28 24.70 11.31 11.65
CA LEU A 28 23.64 12.27 12.02
C LEU A 28 23.94 12.91 13.39
N THR A 29 24.34 12.10 14.37
CA THR A 29 24.58 12.53 15.75
C THR A 29 25.93 13.24 15.97
N GLU A 30 26.80 13.37 14.97
CA GLU A 30 27.94 14.29 14.99
C GLU A 30 27.53 15.76 15.24
N ARG A 31 26.26 16.08 15.00
CA ARG A 31 25.60 17.31 15.40
C ARG A 31 24.67 17.02 16.56
N ARG A 32 24.36 18.04 17.37
CA ARG A 32 23.48 17.88 18.52
C ARG A 32 22.02 17.71 18.05
N LEU A 33 21.59 16.46 17.97
CA LEU A 33 20.22 16.07 17.64
C LEU A 33 19.48 15.56 18.87
N ASP A 34 18.18 15.78 18.92
CA ASP A 34 17.29 15.15 19.89
C ASP A 34 16.86 13.76 19.38
N TYR A 35 16.71 13.63 18.04
CA TYR A 35 16.31 12.38 17.41
C TYR A 35 16.71 12.36 15.93
N GLY A 36 17.03 11.19 15.41
CA GLY A 36 17.25 10.95 14.00
C GLY A 36 16.78 9.57 13.60
N ASP A 37 16.23 9.44 12.39
CA ASP A 37 15.82 8.16 11.84
C ASP A 37 16.11 8.03 10.35
N LEU A 38 16.15 6.76 9.94
CA LEU A 38 16.23 6.28 8.57
C LEU A 38 14.93 5.52 8.29
N TYR A 39 14.21 5.88 7.24
CA TYR A 39 12.99 5.22 6.80
C TYR A 39 13.20 4.67 5.40
N PHE A 40 13.17 3.35 5.27
CA PHE A 40 13.27 2.65 4.00
C PHE A 40 11.90 2.14 3.60
N GLN A 41 11.61 2.22 2.32
CA GLN A 41 10.38 1.69 1.74
C GLN A 41 10.64 1.07 0.37
N SER A 42 9.96 -0.03 0.10
CA SER A 42 9.77 -0.55 -1.26
C SER A 42 8.32 -0.99 -1.40
N SER A 43 7.64 -0.48 -2.42
CA SER A 43 6.23 -0.72 -2.70
C SER A 43 6.08 -1.29 -4.10
N TYR A 44 5.38 -2.42 -4.19
CA TYR A 44 5.00 -3.07 -5.43
C TYR A 44 3.50 -2.89 -5.62
N HIS A 45 3.10 -2.26 -6.71
CA HIS A 45 1.72 -1.97 -7.04
C HIS A 45 1.29 -2.75 -8.27
N GLU A 46 0.15 -3.40 -8.18
CA GLU A 46 -0.48 -4.07 -9.30
C GLU A 46 -1.93 -3.60 -9.43
N SER A 47 -2.41 -3.39 -10.65
CA SER A 47 -3.83 -3.13 -10.89
C SER A 47 -4.29 -3.73 -12.20
N TRP A 48 -5.58 -4.11 -12.24
CA TRP A 48 -6.28 -4.64 -13.40
C TRP A 48 -7.63 -3.95 -13.51
N VAL A 49 -8.02 -3.60 -14.73
CA VAL A 49 -9.29 -2.91 -15.00
C VAL A 49 -10.08 -3.68 -16.06
N LEU A 50 -11.35 -3.93 -15.75
CA LEU A 50 -12.34 -4.45 -16.67
C LEU A 50 -13.39 -3.38 -16.93
N GLU A 51 -13.71 -3.14 -18.19
CA GLU A 51 -14.82 -2.31 -18.65
C GLU A 51 -15.59 -3.06 -19.72
N ASP A 52 -16.90 -3.14 -19.56
CA ASP A 52 -17.80 -3.81 -20.50
C ASP A 52 -17.33 -5.19 -20.95
N SER A 53 -17.08 -6.06 -19.96
CA SER A 53 -16.63 -7.45 -20.15
C SER A 53 -15.24 -7.60 -20.78
N ILE A 54 -14.51 -6.50 -21.01
CA ILE A 54 -13.18 -6.50 -21.63
C ILE A 54 -12.15 -6.04 -20.61
N ILE A 55 -11.08 -6.81 -20.45
CA ILE A 55 -9.90 -6.35 -19.70
C ILE A 55 -9.22 -5.26 -20.52
N LYS A 56 -9.22 -4.03 -20.02
CA LYS A 56 -8.69 -2.85 -20.72
C LYS A 56 -7.25 -2.59 -20.38
N ASP A 57 -6.89 -2.74 -19.12
CA ASP A 57 -5.58 -2.35 -18.64
C ASP A 57 -5.08 -3.29 -17.54
N GLY A 58 -3.75 -3.36 -17.44
CA GLY A 58 -3.04 -4.01 -16.36
C GLY A 58 -1.72 -3.28 -16.14
N SER A 59 -1.48 -2.80 -14.93
CA SER A 59 -0.25 -2.09 -14.58
C SER A 59 0.49 -2.78 -13.46
N TYR A 60 1.82 -2.65 -13.49
CA TYR A 60 2.71 -3.07 -12.42
C TYR A 60 3.80 -2.02 -12.25
N ASN A 61 3.92 -1.47 -11.04
CA ASN A 61 4.89 -0.44 -10.71
C ASN A 61 5.66 -0.81 -9.46
N ILE A 62 6.92 -0.40 -9.40
CA ILE A 62 7.78 -0.55 -8.22
C ILE A 62 8.29 0.83 -7.86
N ASP A 63 8.04 1.24 -6.62
CA ASP A 63 8.58 2.46 -6.03
C ASP A 63 9.42 2.08 -4.82
N GLN A 64 10.61 2.66 -4.70
CA GLN A 64 11.48 2.44 -3.54
C GLN A 64 12.26 3.70 -3.20
N GLY A 65 12.72 3.75 -1.98
CA GLY A 65 13.59 4.84 -1.55
C GLY A 65 13.92 4.81 -0.07
N VAL A 66 14.71 5.79 0.32
CA VAL A 66 15.08 6.02 1.72
C VAL A 66 14.92 7.50 2.08
N GLY A 67 14.32 7.75 3.24
CA GLY A 67 14.26 9.05 3.87
C GLY A 67 15.17 9.10 5.08
N VAL A 68 15.85 10.22 5.28
CA VAL A 68 16.68 10.52 6.45
C VAL A 68 16.12 11.73 7.12
N ARG A 69 15.81 11.62 8.41
CA ARG A 69 15.28 12.70 9.22
C ARG A 69 16.18 13.01 10.41
N ALA A 70 16.35 14.31 10.67
CA ALA A 70 17.09 14.84 11.81
C ALA A 70 16.22 15.87 12.55
N VAL A 71 16.07 15.75 13.88
CA VAL A 71 15.25 16.63 14.72
C VAL A 71 16.12 17.28 15.78
N SER A 72 16.02 18.61 15.93
CA SER A 72 16.69 19.39 16.96
C SER A 72 15.79 20.53 17.43
N GLY A 73 15.26 20.42 18.65
CA GLY A 73 14.21 21.29 19.17
C GLY A 73 12.98 21.26 18.26
N GLU A 74 12.57 22.44 17.79
CA GLU A 74 11.42 22.59 16.88
C GLU A 74 11.80 22.47 15.39
N LYS A 75 13.07 22.18 15.08
CA LYS A 75 13.56 22.08 13.70
C LYS A 75 13.64 20.64 13.26
N THR A 76 13.17 20.38 12.04
CA THR A 76 13.30 19.09 11.39
C THR A 76 14.01 19.26 10.05
N GLY A 77 15.13 18.54 9.85
CA GLY A 77 15.76 18.34 8.54
C GLY A 77 15.30 17.01 7.97
N PHE A 78 14.99 17.03 6.69
CA PHE A 78 14.59 15.84 5.96
C PHE A 78 15.25 15.82 4.59
N ALA A 79 15.78 14.68 4.21
CA ALA A 79 16.27 14.41 2.86
C ALA A 79 15.83 13.01 2.44
N TYR A 80 15.65 12.79 1.15
CA TYR A 80 15.28 11.48 0.63
C TYR A 80 16.03 11.18 -0.67
N ALA A 81 16.12 9.90 -1.00
CA ALA A 81 16.62 9.39 -2.26
C ALA A 81 15.73 8.22 -2.71
N ASP A 82 15.52 8.12 -4.01
CA ASP A 82 14.82 6.99 -4.67
C ASP A 82 15.73 5.77 -4.83
N GLN A 83 17.03 5.95 -4.67
CA GLN A 83 18.01 4.88 -4.68
C GLN A 83 18.42 4.48 -3.25
N ILE A 84 18.27 3.20 -2.94
CA ILE A 84 18.76 2.62 -1.68
C ILE A 84 20.21 2.22 -1.88
N SER A 85 21.16 3.05 -1.41
CA SER A 85 22.59 2.80 -1.46
C SER A 85 23.31 3.53 -0.34
N LEU A 86 24.52 3.07 0.05
CA LEU A 86 25.30 3.74 1.09
C LEU A 86 25.58 5.21 0.75
N ALA A 87 25.96 5.49 -0.49
CA ALA A 87 26.25 6.85 -0.94
C ALA A 87 25.03 7.78 -0.86
N ALA A 88 23.83 7.28 -1.23
CA ALA A 88 22.60 8.04 -1.13
C ALA A 88 22.22 8.32 0.34
N LEU A 89 22.42 7.33 1.23
CA LEU A 89 22.23 7.49 2.68
C LEU A 89 23.18 8.55 3.27
N GLU A 90 24.48 8.48 2.95
CA GLU A 90 25.48 9.44 3.41
C GLU A 90 25.15 10.87 2.95
N GLN A 91 24.79 11.05 1.68
CA GLN A 91 24.38 12.34 1.13
C GLN A 91 23.12 12.86 1.80
N SER A 92 22.11 12.02 1.99
CA SER A 92 20.86 12.39 2.65
C SER A 92 21.08 12.73 4.12
N ALA A 93 21.91 11.99 4.85
CA ALA A 93 22.28 12.27 6.22
C ALA A 93 23.02 13.62 6.36
N GLN A 94 23.94 13.88 5.43
CA GLN A 94 24.65 15.16 5.40
C GLN A 94 23.68 16.32 5.13
N ALA A 95 22.73 16.18 4.23
CA ALA A 95 21.71 17.19 3.94
C ALA A 95 20.79 17.42 5.15
N ALA A 96 20.23 16.32 5.72
CA ALA A 96 19.29 16.41 6.84
C ALA A 96 19.91 17.08 8.08
N ARG A 97 21.17 16.77 8.41
CA ARG A 97 21.86 17.35 9.59
C ARG A 97 22.22 18.84 9.46
N THR A 98 22.09 19.44 8.28
CA THR A 98 22.44 20.88 8.08
C THR A 98 21.58 21.85 8.92
N ILE A 99 20.41 21.41 9.38
CA ILE A 99 19.54 22.20 10.26
C ILE A 99 20.17 22.52 11.63
N VAL A 100 21.13 21.69 12.06
CA VAL A 100 21.79 21.79 13.36
C VAL A 100 23.14 22.46 13.21
N ARG A 101 23.39 23.51 14.05
CA ARG A 101 24.66 24.25 14.04
C ARG A 101 25.65 23.75 15.08
N ASP A 102 25.16 23.23 16.20
CA ASP A 102 25.98 22.80 17.32
C ASP A 102 26.54 21.39 17.10
N THR A 103 27.73 21.11 17.66
CA THR A 103 28.32 19.76 17.65
C THR A 103 27.64 18.86 18.69
N GLY A 104 27.36 17.60 18.32
CA GLY A 104 26.85 16.55 19.19
C GLY A 104 27.94 15.65 19.74
N ASP A 105 27.55 14.64 20.51
CA ASP A 105 28.44 13.63 21.10
C ASP A 105 28.56 12.36 20.27
N GLY A 106 27.88 12.28 19.14
CA GLY A 106 27.91 11.15 18.21
C GLY A 106 27.30 9.85 18.77
N ARG A 107 26.50 9.93 19.84
CA ARG A 107 25.99 8.73 20.52
C ARG A 107 24.69 8.24 19.88
N VAL A 108 24.71 6.96 19.48
CA VAL A 108 23.53 6.22 19.01
C VAL A 108 23.35 5.03 19.94
N LYS A 109 22.12 4.74 20.35
CA LYS A 109 21.84 3.53 21.08
C LYS A 109 21.96 2.32 20.13
N THR A 110 22.42 1.20 20.68
CA THR A 110 22.49 -0.06 19.92
C THR A 110 21.13 -0.37 19.33
N LEU A 111 21.08 -0.65 18.03
CA LEU A 111 19.85 -1.03 17.35
C LEU A 111 19.35 -2.37 17.89
N GLY A 112 18.07 -2.42 18.22
CA GLY A 112 17.38 -3.61 18.67
C GLY A 112 16.03 -3.75 18.03
N GLU A 113 15.68 -4.99 17.66
CA GLU A 113 14.38 -5.27 17.07
C GLU A 113 13.24 -4.90 18.04
N VAL A 114 12.34 -4.04 17.57
CA VAL A 114 11.14 -3.69 18.30
C VAL A 114 10.04 -4.69 17.98
N GLN A 115 9.54 -5.37 19.01
CA GLN A 115 8.40 -6.27 18.89
C GLN A 115 7.11 -5.45 18.87
N HIS A 116 6.29 -5.68 17.86
CA HIS A 116 4.96 -5.08 17.74
C HIS A 116 3.90 -6.18 17.53
N ALA A 117 2.64 -5.83 17.83
CA ALA A 117 1.53 -6.76 17.62
C ALA A 117 1.35 -7.05 16.11
N ALA A 118 1.19 -8.32 15.76
CA ALA A 118 0.84 -8.74 14.40
C ALA A 118 -0.64 -8.43 14.15
N LEU A 119 -0.92 -7.31 13.51
CA LEU A 119 -2.29 -6.88 13.19
C LEU A 119 -2.85 -7.56 11.93
N TYR A 120 -1.98 -8.10 11.10
CA TYR A 120 -2.28 -8.81 9.85
C TYR A 120 -1.15 -9.78 9.48
N THR A 121 -1.43 -10.68 8.55
CA THR A 121 -0.43 -11.64 8.07
C THR A 121 0.56 -10.94 7.13
N SER A 122 1.85 -11.16 7.36
CA SER A 122 2.95 -10.66 6.51
C SER A 122 3.07 -11.54 5.27
N ILE A 123 2.25 -11.28 4.27
CA ILE A 123 2.22 -12.01 2.97
C ILE A 123 2.50 -11.05 1.81
N ASP A 124 2.96 -11.60 0.69
CA ASP A 124 2.91 -10.90 -0.59
C ASP A 124 1.54 -11.14 -1.24
N PRO A 125 0.63 -10.15 -1.26
CA PRO A 125 -0.70 -10.33 -1.82
C PRO A 125 -0.65 -10.52 -3.34
N LEU A 126 0.38 -9.98 -4.03
CA LEU A 126 0.53 -10.06 -5.48
C LEU A 126 0.83 -11.50 -5.94
N GLN A 127 1.40 -12.32 -5.04
CA GLN A 127 1.69 -13.74 -5.27
C GLN A 127 0.58 -14.67 -4.77
N SER A 128 -0.47 -14.14 -4.12
CA SER A 128 -1.54 -14.97 -3.54
C SER A 128 -2.41 -15.68 -4.58
N MET A 129 -2.44 -15.17 -5.81
CA MET A 129 -3.16 -15.76 -6.95
C MET A 129 -2.38 -15.51 -8.25
N SER A 130 -2.55 -16.39 -9.21
CA SER A 130 -2.04 -16.22 -10.57
C SER A 130 -2.75 -15.05 -11.28
N ARG A 131 -2.12 -14.53 -12.33
CA ARG A 131 -2.73 -13.48 -13.16
C ARG A 131 -4.13 -13.86 -13.65
N GLU A 132 -4.29 -15.08 -14.15
CA GLU A 132 -5.57 -15.53 -14.74
C GLU A 132 -6.67 -15.60 -13.67
N GLU A 133 -6.36 -16.13 -12.48
CA GLU A 133 -7.31 -16.16 -11.36
C GLU A 133 -7.76 -14.76 -10.92
N LYS A 134 -6.86 -13.78 -10.94
CA LYS A 134 -7.20 -12.36 -10.66
C LYS A 134 -8.15 -11.80 -11.72
N LEU A 135 -7.89 -12.06 -12.98
CA LEU A 135 -8.76 -11.65 -14.09
C LEU A 135 -10.14 -12.35 -14.02
N ASP A 136 -10.19 -13.59 -13.55
CA ASP A 136 -11.44 -14.31 -13.36
C ASP A 136 -12.31 -13.71 -12.26
N ILE A 137 -11.72 -13.10 -11.22
CA ILE A 137 -12.50 -12.31 -10.24
C ILE A 137 -13.24 -11.17 -10.95
N LEU A 138 -12.57 -10.42 -11.83
CA LEU A 138 -13.18 -9.30 -12.57
C LEU A 138 -14.27 -9.79 -13.54
N ARG A 139 -14.01 -10.86 -14.29
CA ARG A 139 -15.00 -11.47 -15.20
C ARG A 139 -16.22 -12.01 -14.44
N ARG A 140 -15.99 -12.60 -13.27
CA ARG A 140 -17.05 -13.07 -12.38
C ARG A 140 -17.94 -11.93 -11.91
N VAL A 141 -17.36 -10.84 -11.44
CA VAL A 141 -18.07 -9.62 -11.01
C VAL A 141 -18.94 -9.05 -12.13
N ASP A 142 -18.40 -8.92 -13.35
CA ASP A 142 -19.15 -8.44 -14.53
C ASP A 142 -20.34 -9.36 -14.81
N LYS A 143 -20.13 -10.66 -14.85
CA LYS A 143 -21.18 -11.67 -15.09
C LYS A 143 -22.29 -11.61 -14.03
N VAL A 144 -21.92 -11.51 -12.74
CA VAL A 144 -22.88 -11.45 -11.63
C VAL A 144 -23.68 -10.16 -11.67
N ALA A 145 -23.02 -9.01 -11.92
CA ALA A 145 -23.71 -7.72 -12.03
C ALA A 145 -24.72 -7.71 -13.18
N ARG A 146 -24.35 -8.19 -14.38
CA ARG A 146 -25.26 -8.27 -15.54
C ARG A 146 -26.41 -9.26 -15.33
N ALA A 147 -26.19 -10.32 -14.58
CA ALA A 147 -27.23 -11.30 -14.27
C ALA A 147 -28.21 -10.81 -13.20
N ALA A 148 -27.82 -9.84 -12.38
CA ALA A 148 -28.65 -9.33 -11.28
C ALA A 148 -29.86 -8.51 -11.75
N ASP A 149 -29.73 -7.73 -12.84
CA ASP A 149 -30.85 -6.97 -13.41
C ASP A 149 -30.62 -6.69 -14.90
N LYS A 150 -31.68 -6.85 -15.71
CA LYS A 150 -31.65 -6.63 -17.17
C LYS A 150 -31.36 -5.18 -17.61
N ARG A 151 -31.52 -4.22 -16.71
CA ARG A 151 -31.25 -2.79 -16.95
C ARG A 151 -29.77 -2.42 -16.82
N VAL A 152 -28.92 -3.36 -16.39
CA VAL A 152 -27.47 -3.14 -16.37
C VAL A 152 -26.95 -2.98 -17.78
N GLN A 153 -26.39 -1.81 -18.10
CA GLN A 153 -25.79 -1.48 -19.39
C GLN A 153 -24.27 -1.60 -19.37
N GLU A 154 -23.65 -0.95 -18.38
CA GLU A 154 -22.22 -0.91 -18.26
C GLU A 154 -21.77 -1.46 -16.89
N VAL A 155 -20.67 -2.20 -16.90
CA VAL A 155 -19.97 -2.66 -15.70
C VAL A 155 -18.52 -2.30 -15.82
N SER A 156 -18.01 -1.58 -14.82
CA SER A 156 -16.59 -1.29 -14.65
C SER A 156 -16.12 -1.87 -13.33
N ALA A 157 -15.04 -2.61 -13.35
CA ALA A 157 -14.45 -3.20 -12.15
C ALA A 157 -12.92 -3.02 -12.15
N SER A 158 -12.35 -2.71 -11.01
CA SER A 158 -10.91 -2.65 -10.83
C SER A 158 -10.47 -3.49 -9.65
N LEU A 159 -9.38 -4.22 -9.83
CA LEU A 159 -8.73 -5.04 -8.82
C LEU A 159 -7.31 -4.51 -8.65
N SER A 160 -6.92 -4.13 -7.45
CA SER A 160 -5.56 -3.64 -7.17
C SER A 160 -4.96 -4.29 -5.94
N GLY A 161 -3.64 -4.38 -5.93
CA GLY A 161 -2.87 -4.87 -4.80
C GLY A 161 -1.60 -4.07 -4.59
N VAL A 162 -1.20 -4.00 -3.34
CA VAL A 162 0.05 -3.38 -2.90
C VAL A 162 0.78 -4.35 -1.96
N TYR A 163 2.04 -4.56 -2.25
CA TYR A 163 2.99 -5.21 -1.36
C TYR A 163 4.02 -4.20 -0.93
N GLU A 164 4.00 -3.80 0.33
CA GLU A 164 4.87 -2.75 0.84
C GLU A 164 5.77 -3.30 1.95
N LEU A 165 7.07 -3.02 1.83
CA LEU A 165 8.11 -3.37 2.78
C LEU A 165 8.65 -2.08 3.40
N ILE A 166 8.70 -2.03 4.73
CA ILE A 166 9.17 -0.86 5.48
C ILE A 166 10.23 -1.30 6.49
N LEU A 167 11.30 -0.51 6.59
CA LEU A 167 12.31 -0.62 7.66
C LEU A 167 12.57 0.76 8.25
N VAL A 168 12.59 0.82 9.57
CA VAL A 168 12.93 2.03 10.33
C VAL A 168 14.10 1.72 11.27
N ALA A 169 15.13 2.55 11.22
CA ALA A 169 16.22 2.54 12.18
C ALA A 169 16.39 3.95 12.79
N ALA A 170 16.54 4.05 14.12
CA ALA A 170 16.60 5.35 14.78
C ALA A 170 17.69 5.44 15.86
N THR A 171 18.07 6.68 16.18
CA THR A 171 19.14 6.98 17.16
C THR A 171 18.81 6.54 18.59
N ASP A 172 17.55 6.34 18.91
CA ASP A 172 17.08 5.82 20.20
C ASP A 172 17.25 4.30 20.34
N GLY A 173 17.78 3.62 19.30
CA GLY A 173 18.00 2.18 19.25
C GLY A 173 16.87 1.42 18.56
N THR A 174 15.84 2.07 18.08
CA THR A 174 14.74 1.43 17.35
C THR A 174 15.26 0.79 16.05
N LEU A 175 14.90 -0.49 15.86
CA LEU A 175 14.99 -1.19 14.58
C LEU A 175 13.65 -1.92 14.38
N ALA A 176 12.83 -1.43 13.47
CA ALA A 176 11.48 -1.96 13.23
C ALA A 176 11.25 -2.22 11.74
N ALA A 177 10.58 -3.31 11.43
CA ALA A 177 10.24 -3.68 10.07
C ALA A 177 8.79 -4.13 9.97
N ASP A 178 8.15 -3.82 8.84
CA ASP A 178 6.77 -4.20 8.58
C ASP A 178 6.60 -4.66 7.12
N VAL A 179 5.71 -5.63 6.92
CA VAL A 179 5.29 -6.14 5.62
C VAL A 179 3.80 -5.88 5.48
N ARG A 180 3.43 -4.98 4.60
CA ARG A 180 2.07 -4.43 4.50
C ARG A 180 1.39 -4.88 3.21
N PRO A 181 0.62 -5.98 3.23
CA PRO A 181 -0.29 -6.30 2.13
C PRO A 181 -1.46 -5.33 2.09
N LEU A 182 -1.97 -5.05 0.90
CA LEU A 182 -3.24 -4.36 0.73
C LEU A 182 -3.85 -4.77 -0.60
N VAL A 183 -5.12 -5.20 -0.58
CA VAL A 183 -5.87 -5.50 -1.79
C VAL A 183 -7.18 -4.73 -1.80
N ARG A 184 -7.66 -4.36 -3.00
CA ARG A 184 -8.92 -3.64 -3.19
C ARG A 184 -9.62 -4.11 -4.45
N LEU A 185 -10.93 -4.34 -4.33
CA LEU A 185 -11.86 -4.51 -5.44
C LEU A 185 -12.83 -3.33 -5.43
N SER A 186 -13.01 -2.67 -6.57
CA SER A 186 -14.00 -1.60 -6.75
C SER A 186 -14.87 -1.94 -7.96
N ILE A 187 -16.17 -1.76 -7.81
CA ILE A 187 -17.17 -2.12 -8.82
C ILE A 187 -18.08 -0.91 -9.02
N SER A 188 -18.32 -0.54 -10.27
CA SER A 188 -19.28 0.50 -10.67
C SER A 188 -20.18 -0.07 -11.75
N VAL A 189 -21.48 0.13 -11.59
CA VAL A 189 -22.51 -0.35 -12.53
C VAL A 189 -23.35 0.84 -12.99
N GLN A 190 -23.62 0.92 -14.28
CA GLN A 190 -24.59 1.84 -14.85
C GLN A 190 -25.82 1.06 -15.30
N VAL A 191 -26.98 1.51 -14.87
CA VAL A 191 -28.28 1.01 -15.28
C VAL A 191 -29.03 2.03 -16.12
N GLU A 192 -29.90 1.58 -17.02
CA GLU A 192 -30.76 2.44 -17.83
C GLU A 192 -32.19 1.90 -17.83
N ASP A 193 -33.17 2.80 -17.63
CA ASP A 193 -34.59 2.52 -17.69
C ASP A 193 -35.31 3.75 -18.23
N ASP A 194 -36.10 3.59 -19.31
CA ASP A 194 -36.86 4.66 -19.98
C ASP A 194 -36.02 5.92 -20.31
N GLY A 195 -34.76 5.72 -20.70
CA GLY A 195 -33.82 6.81 -21.04
C GLY A 195 -33.18 7.50 -19.85
N LYS A 196 -33.52 7.14 -18.61
CA LYS A 196 -32.84 7.59 -17.41
C LYS A 196 -31.65 6.65 -17.12
N ARG A 197 -30.47 7.23 -16.89
CA ARG A 197 -29.26 6.48 -16.54
C ARG A 197 -28.80 6.85 -15.15
N GLU A 198 -28.47 5.85 -14.38
CA GLU A 198 -27.95 6.05 -13.04
C GLU A 198 -26.81 5.06 -12.73
N ARG A 199 -25.97 5.44 -11.79
CA ARG A 199 -24.83 4.63 -11.37
C ARG A 199 -24.95 4.21 -9.91
N GLY A 200 -24.41 3.02 -9.64
CA GLY A 200 -24.18 2.53 -8.30
C GLY A 200 -22.80 1.93 -8.18
N SER A 201 -22.23 1.94 -7.00
CA SER A 201 -20.90 1.39 -6.75
C SER A 201 -20.85 0.65 -5.44
N SER A 202 -19.99 -0.38 -5.40
CA SER A 202 -19.67 -1.13 -4.20
C SER A 202 -18.25 -1.63 -4.27
N GLY A 203 -17.73 -2.19 -3.20
CA GLY A 203 -16.40 -2.75 -3.12
C GLY A 203 -15.76 -2.54 -1.77
N GLY A 204 -14.52 -2.94 -1.67
CA GLY A 204 -13.74 -2.85 -0.44
C GLY A 204 -12.41 -3.53 -0.58
N GLY A 205 -11.72 -3.71 0.54
CA GLY A 205 -10.42 -4.37 0.58
C GLY A 205 -9.88 -4.43 1.99
N GLY A 206 -8.64 -4.87 2.10
CA GLY A 206 -7.97 -4.98 3.39
C GLY A 206 -6.58 -5.58 3.28
N ARG A 207 -6.02 -5.90 4.42
CA ARG A 207 -4.68 -6.47 4.58
C ARG A 207 -4.69 -7.99 4.40
N PHE A 208 -5.04 -8.44 3.18
CA PHE A 208 -5.25 -9.84 2.82
C PHE A 208 -4.59 -10.16 1.47
N GLY A 209 -4.69 -11.43 1.02
CA GLY A 209 -4.47 -11.83 -0.37
C GLY A 209 -5.72 -11.64 -1.22
N TYR A 210 -5.59 -11.80 -2.54
CA TYR A 210 -6.73 -11.67 -3.46
C TYR A 210 -7.80 -12.76 -3.28
N ASP A 211 -7.44 -13.93 -2.76
CA ASP A 211 -8.34 -15.03 -2.39
C ASP A 211 -9.45 -14.61 -1.42
N TRP A 212 -9.21 -13.55 -0.63
CA TRP A 212 -10.18 -12.98 0.29
C TRP A 212 -11.48 -12.53 -0.41
N PHE A 213 -11.41 -12.09 -1.68
CA PHE A 213 -12.59 -11.69 -2.44
C PHE A 213 -13.50 -12.85 -2.81
N LEU A 214 -12.97 -14.08 -2.83
CA LEU A 214 -13.72 -15.31 -3.08
C LEU A 214 -14.23 -15.95 -1.78
N GLY A 215 -13.84 -15.42 -0.62
CA GLY A 215 -14.32 -15.89 0.68
C GLY A 215 -15.82 -15.68 0.85
N ASP A 216 -16.44 -16.61 1.55
CA ASP A 216 -17.90 -16.63 1.80
C ASP A 216 -18.35 -15.47 2.69
N VAL A 217 -19.46 -14.85 2.31
CA VAL A 217 -20.23 -13.90 3.10
C VAL A 217 -21.70 -14.25 2.93
N ASP A 218 -22.35 -14.72 3.99
CA ASP A 218 -23.77 -15.07 4.00
C ASP A 218 -24.19 -16.06 2.89
N GLY A 219 -23.31 -17.00 2.55
CA GLY A 219 -23.57 -18.07 1.57
C GLY A 219 -23.19 -17.76 0.13
N GLU A 220 -22.50 -16.63 -0.12
CA GLU A 220 -21.96 -16.29 -1.44
C GLU A 220 -20.55 -15.67 -1.35
N ALA A 221 -19.82 -15.65 -2.49
CA ALA A 221 -18.53 -15.01 -2.52
C ALA A 221 -18.66 -13.49 -2.31
N ARG A 222 -17.74 -12.90 -1.54
CA ARG A 222 -17.73 -11.46 -1.23
C ARG A 222 -17.76 -10.58 -2.47
N ALA A 223 -17.03 -10.95 -3.53
CA ALA A 223 -17.04 -10.25 -4.80
C ALA A 223 -18.44 -10.25 -5.45
N ASP A 224 -19.17 -11.36 -5.36
CA ASP A 224 -20.53 -11.50 -5.89
C ASP A 224 -21.54 -10.63 -5.10
N ALA A 225 -21.44 -10.63 -3.77
CA ALA A 225 -22.25 -9.78 -2.90
C ALA A 225 -22.05 -8.29 -3.25
N TRP A 226 -20.81 -7.86 -3.46
CA TRP A 226 -20.53 -6.48 -3.84
C TRP A 226 -20.99 -6.14 -5.26
N ALA A 227 -20.92 -7.08 -6.21
CA ALA A 227 -21.47 -6.87 -7.56
C ALA A 227 -22.99 -6.62 -7.49
N LYS A 228 -23.71 -7.45 -6.75
CA LYS A 228 -25.16 -7.28 -6.54
C LYS A 228 -25.49 -5.97 -5.80
N GLU A 229 -24.69 -5.60 -4.80
CA GLU A 229 -24.86 -4.34 -4.07
C GLU A 229 -24.66 -3.12 -4.97
N ALA A 230 -23.66 -3.12 -5.87
CA ALA A 230 -23.49 -2.06 -6.85
C ALA A 230 -24.72 -1.91 -7.75
N VAL A 231 -25.30 -3.02 -8.22
CA VAL A 231 -26.55 -3.01 -8.99
C VAL A 231 -27.72 -2.49 -8.16
N ARG A 232 -27.88 -2.96 -6.92
CA ARG A 232 -28.94 -2.49 -6.02
C ARG A 232 -28.85 -0.97 -5.83
N MET A 233 -27.66 -0.42 -5.60
CA MET A 233 -27.44 1.03 -5.45
C MET A 233 -27.81 1.79 -6.72
N ALA A 234 -27.44 1.31 -7.91
CA ALA A 234 -27.82 1.93 -9.17
C ALA A 234 -29.35 1.95 -9.36
N LEU A 235 -30.03 0.85 -9.04
CA LEU A 235 -31.49 0.74 -9.13
C LEU A 235 -32.22 1.66 -8.12
N VAL A 236 -31.69 1.82 -6.91
CA VAL A 236 -32.21 2.79 -5.94
C VAL A 236 -32.08 4.22 -6.48
N ASN A 237 -30.94 4.56 -7.11
CA ASN A 237 -30.74 5.87 -7.71
C ASN A 237 -31.70 6.13 -8.89
N LEU A 238 -32.07 5.11 -9.68
CA LEU A 238 -33.09 5.24 -10.73
C LEU A 238 -34.44 5.71 -10.18
N SER A 239 -34.81 5.25 -8.99
CA SER A 239 -36.09 5.62 -8.32
C SER A 239 -36.00 6.94 -7.53
N ALA A 240 -34.82 7.57 -7.46
CA ALA A 240 -34.63 8.81 -6.70
C ALA A 240 -35.46 9.96 -7.31
N VAL A 241 -36.05 10.77 -6.42
CA VAL A 241 -36.81 11.99 -6.75
C VAL A 241 -36.00 13.21 -6.28
N ALA A 242 -36.34 14.39 -6.84
CA ALA A 242 -35.72 15.64 -6.39
C ALA A 242 -35.98 15.86 -4.89
N ALA A 243 -34.99 16.38 -4.18
CA ALA A 243 -35.18 16.77 -2.79
C ALA A 243 -36.27 17.84 -2.68
N PRO A 244 -37.12 17.81 -1.63
CA PRO A 244 -38.07 18.89 -1.38
C PRO A 244 -37.30 20.20 -1.17
N ALA A 245 -37.88 21.29 -1.70
CA ALA A 245 -37.34 22.65 -1.59
C ALA A 245 -37.47 23.18 -0.15
#